data_44a5e6361cf82e4012c5b507e8a2aeac
#
_entry.id   44a5e6361cf82e4012c5b507e8a2aeac
#
_cell.length_a   1.000
_cell.length_b   1.000
_cell.length_c   1.000
_cell.angle_alpha   90.00
_cell.angle_beta   90.00
_cell.angle_gamma   90.00
#
_symmetry.space_group_name_H-M   'P 1'
#
loop_
_entity.id
_entity.type
_entity.pdbx_description
1 polymer ?
#
loop_
_entity_poly.entity_id
_entity_poly.type
_entity_poly.pdbx_seq_one_letter_code
_entity_poly.pdbx_strand_id
1 'polypeptide(L)'
;MSANIETRPVERWFAAYSDDHRNLTNQQLHVLCVPAIVWSLLAMLYVVPLPGMPSGTLAAVLTLASVAFWLWLSLPLGIGMVVIMFATLAFTGALHDSLGSQGLLLLGAGVFVLAWIGQFIGHHIEGKRPSFFTDLVYLMIGPVWVLGKAYRRLALPI
;
A
#
# COMPACT_ATOMS: atom_id res chain seq x y z
N MET A 1 31.13 -9.50 -24.90
CA MET A 1 30.11 -10.28 -24.20
C MET A 1 29.37 -9.34 -23.26
N SER A 2 28.24 -8.76 -23.72
CA SER A 2 27.38 -7.93 -22.84
C SER A 2 26.66 -8.91 -21.92
N ALA A 3 26.98 -8.86 -20.63
CA ALA A 3 26.21 -9.55 -19.61
C ALA A 3 24.78 -9.01 -19.70
N ASN A 4 23.81 -9.87 -20.04
CA ASN A 4 22.40 -9.60 -19.86
C ASN A 4 22.20 -9.42 -18.34
N ILE A 5 22.22 -8.17 -17.88
CA ILE A 5 21.79 -7.84 -16.52
C ILE A 5 20.27 -8.03 -16.55
N GLU A 6 19.82 -9.23 -16.17
CA GLU A 6 18.40 -9.45 -15.90
C GLU A 6 18.01 -8.49 -14.77
N THR A 7 17.34 -7.41 -15.15
CA THR A 7 16.80 -6.47 -14.16
C THR A 7 15.83 -7.20 -13.26
N ARG A 8 16.03 -7.11 -11.94
CA ARG A 8 15.16 -7.76 -10.96
C ARG A 8 13.68 -7.38 -11.21
N PRO A 9 12.73 -8.29 -10.98
CA PRO A 9 11.31 -8.01 -11.19
C PRO A 9 10.85 -6.69 -10.55
N VAL A 10 11.30 -6.40 -9.33
CA VAL A 10 10.96 -5.17 -8.61
C VAL A 10 11.42 -3.91 -9.33
N GLU A 11 12.59 -3.93 -9.97
CA GLU A 11 13.13 -2.76 -10.69
C GLU A 11 12.30 -2.44 -11.94
N ARG A 12 11.82 -3.46 -12.64
CA ARG A 12 10.92 -3.29 -13.81
C ARG A 12 9.59 -2.67 -13.38
N TRP A 13 8.99 -3.16 -12.30
CA TRP A 13 7.75 -2.61 -11.75
C TRP A 13 7.94 -1.18 -11.26
N PHE A 14 9.05 -0.88 -10.59
CA PHE A 14 9.36 0.46 -10.11
C PHE A 14 9.62 1.44 -11.25
N ALA A 15 10.27 1.03 -12.32
CA ALA A 15 10.46 1.85 -13.50
C ALA A 15 9.12 2.19 -14.16
N ALA A 16 8.26 1.18 -14.43
CA ALA A 16 6.94 1.39 -15.01
C ALA A 16 6.07 2.31 -14.14
N TYR A 17 6.02 2.05 -12.82
CA TYR A 17 5.25 2.87 -11.89
C TYR A 17 5.78 4.32 -11.82
N SER A 18 7.11 4.51 -11.85
CA SER A 18 7.73 5.84 -11.83
C SER A 18 7.49 6.61 -13.12
N ASP A 19 7.35 5.95 -14.27
CA ASP A 19 7.00 6.59 -15.54
C ASP A 19 5.59 7.19 -15.54
N ASP A 20 4.69 6.63 -14.73
CA ASP A 20 3.35 7.16 -14.53
C ASP A 20 3.27 8.24 -13.44
N HIS A 21 4.38 8.47 -12.71
CA HIS A 21 4.45 9.40 -11.58
C HIS A 21 5.73 10.24 -11.67
N ARG A 22 5.80 11.14 -12.67
CA ARG A 22 6.99 12.00 -12.93
C ARG A 22 6.90 13.32 -12.17
N ASN A 23 5.69 13.85 -11.94
CA ASN A 23 5.49 15.12 -11.26
C ASN A 23 5.78 14.97 -9.75
N LEU A 24 6.62 15.86 -9.19
CA LEU A 24 7.03 15.81 -7.79
C LEU A 24 5.86 15.96 -6.82
N THR A 25 4.89 16.84 -7.13
CA THR A 25 3.71 17.04 -6.29
C THR A 25 2.85 15.78 -6.25
N ASN A 26 2.64 15.14 -7.42
CA ASN A 26 1.95 13.86 -7.50
C ASN A 26 2.67 12.79 -6.67
N GLN A 27 3.99 12.70 -6.75
CA GLN A 27 4.78 11.77 -5.94
C GLN A 27 4.66 12.03 -4.44
N GLN A 28 4.61 13.30 -4.00
CA GLN A 28 4.42 13.66 -2.59
C GLN A 28 3.02 13.26 -2.10
N LEU A 29 1.99 13.51 -2.91
CA LEU A 29 0.64 13.06 -2.62
C LEU A 29 0.56 11.54 -2.51
N HIS A 30 1.24 10.79 -3.39
CA HIS A 30 1.30 9.33 -3.31
C HIS A 30 1.97 8.82 -2.03
N VAL A 31 3.06 9.45 -1.59
CA VAL A 31 3.75 9.07 -0.35
C VAL A 31 2.82 9.20 0.87
N LEU A 32 1.89 10.16 0.87
CA LEU A 32 0.92 10.35 1.95
C LEU A 32 -0.34 9.49 1.75
N CYS A 33 -0.91 9.55 0.56
CA CYS A 33 -2.23 8.96 0.30
C CYS A 33 -2.20 7.43 0.15
N VAL A 34 -1.15 6.86 -0.44
CA VAL A 34 -1.06 5.39 -0.62
C VAL A 34 -1.07 4.65 0.72
N PRO A 35 -0.25 5.00 1.73
CA PRO A 35 -0.34 4.38 3.06
C PRO A 35 -1.71 4.59 3.73
N ALA A 36 -2.32 5.77 3.55
CA ALA A 36 -3.65 6.06 4.09
C ALA A 36 -4.74 5.20 3.43
N ILE A 37 -4.67 4.98 2.11
CA ILE A 37 -5.58 4.06 1.39
C ILE A 37 -5.40 2.63 1.89
N VAL A 38 -4.16 2.15 2.01
CA VAL A 38 -3.88 0.79 2.50
C VAL A 38 -4.43 0.60 3.91
N TRP A 39 -4.15 1.54 4.82
CA TRP A 39 -4.68 1.47 6.18
C TRP A 39 -6.20 1.52 6.22
N SER A 40 -6.83 2.41 5.47
CA SER A 40 -8.29 2.56 5.46
C SER A 40 -9.00 1.33 4.90
N LEU A 41 -8.45 0.70 3.85
CA LEU A 41 -8.93 -0.59 3.35
C LEU A 41 -8.81 -1.68 4.42
N LEU A 42 -7.66 -1.73 5.10
CA LEU A 42 -7.43 -2.68 6.19
C LEU A 42 -8.44 -2.47 7.33
N ALA A 43 -8.70 -1.22 7.72
CA ALA A 43 -9.66 -0.88 8.76
C ALA A 43 -11.10 -1.29 8.39
N MET A 44 -11.50 -1.06 7.15
CA MET A 44 -12.81 -1.51 6.65
C MET A 44 -12.91 -3.03 6.58
N LEU A 45 -11.86 -3.72 6.14
CA LEU A 45 -11.81 -5.19 6.12
C LEU A 45 -11.76 -5.82 7.52
N TYR A 46 -11.20 -5.09 8.50
CA TYR A 46 -11.10 -5.55 9.89
C TYR A 46 -12.46 -5.77 10.53
N VAL A 47 -13.45 -4.95 10.17
CA VAL A 47 -14.80 -5.02 10.74
C VAL A 47 -15.75 -5.94 9.97
N VAL A 48 -15.32 -6.52 8.84
CA VAL A 48 -16.14 -7.48 8.10
C VAL A 48 -16.33 -8.75 8.91
N PRO A 49 -17.58 -9.10 9.29
CA PRO A 49 -17.83 -10.29 10.09
C PRO A 49 -17.65 -11.55 9.24
N LEU A 50 -16.89 -12.51 9.76
CA LEU A 50 -16.81 -13.86 9.23
C LEU A 50 -17.42 -14.82 10.25
N PRO A 51 -18.35 -15.72 9.85
CA PRO A 51 -19.01 -16.64 10.78
C PRO A 51 -18.00 -17.48 11.58
N GLY A 52 -18.09 -17.43 12.91
CA GLY A 52 -17.22 -18.20 13.81
C GLY A 52 -15.77 -17.70 13.91
N MET A 53 -15.43 -16.55 13.30
CA MET A 53 -14.09 -16.00 13.32
C MET A 53 -14.05 -14.65 14.08
N PRO A 54 -12.93 -14.31 14.73
CA PRO A 54 -12.78 -13.02 15.39
C PRO A 54 -12.71 -11.87 14.36
N SER A 55 -13.01 -10.65 14.81
CA SER A 55 -12.81 -9.43 14.03
C SER A 55 -11.37 -9.33 13.56
N GLY A 56 -11.16 -8.80 12.36
CA GLY A 56 -9.83 -8.67 11.77
C GLY A 56 -9.33 -9.90 11.01
N THR A 57 -10.02 -11.05 11.06
CA THR A 57 -9.57 -12.25 10.34
C THR A 57 -9.43 -12.01 8.85
N LEU A 58 -10.40 -11.37 8.19
CA LEU A 58 -10.30 -11.06 6.75
C LEU A 58 -9.13 -10.13 6.45
N ALA A 59 -8.96 -9.08 7.26
CA ALA A 59 -7.82 -8.16 7.13
C ALA A 59 -6.48 -8.88 7.30
N ALA A 60 -6.37 -9.79 8.28
CA ALA A 60 -5.16 -10.58 8.51
C ALA A 60 -4.84 -11.51 7.33
N VAL A 61 -5.83 -12.23 6.80
CA VAL A 61 -5.64 -13.14 5.66
C VAL A 61 -5.17 -12.38 4.43
N LEU A 62 -5.81 -11.26 4.10
CA LEU A 62 -5.41 -10.44 2.95
C LEU A 62 -4.04 -9.78 3.16
N THR A 63 -3.72 -9.38 4.40
CA THR A 63 -2.37 -8.90 4.73
C THR A 63 -1.32 -9.98 4.51
N LEU A 64 -1.55 -11.21 4.96
CA LEU A 64 -0.62 -12.32 4.75
C LEU A 64 -0.39 -12.62 3.26
N ALA A 65 -1.46 -12.61 2.45
CA ALA A 65 -1.36 -12.79 1.01
C ALA A 65 -0.54 -11.67 0.35
N SER A 66 -0.79 -10.40 0.76
CA SER A 66 -0.04 -9.25 0.25
C SER A 66 1.43 -9.30 0.64
N VAL A 67 1.73 -9.65 1.88
CA VAL A 67 3.10 -9.81 2.38
C VAL A 67 3.84 -10.92 1.62
N ALA A 68 3.18 -12.05 1.35
CA ALA A 68 3.79 -13.12 0.56
C ALA A 68 4.18 -12.64 -0.86
N PHE A 69 3.32 -11.85 -1.50
CA PHE A 69 3.62 -11.23 -2.79
C PHE A 69 4.83 -10.30 -2.71
N TRP A 70 4.92 -9.43 -1.69
CA TRP A 70 6.04 -8.49 -1.56
C TRP A 70 7.36 -9.18 -1.21
N LEU A 71 7.34 -10.24 -0.41
CA LEU A 71 8.52 -11.08 -0.14
C LEU A 71 9.01 -11.78 -1.40
N TRP A 72 8.09 -12.25 -2.25
CA TRP A 72 8.44 -12.81 -3.56
C TRP A 72 9.02 -11.74 -4.49
N LEU A 73 8.50 -10.51 -4.47
CA LEU A 73 8.94 -9.43 -5.34
C LEU A 73 10.35 -8.93 -4.99
N SER A 74 10.63 -8.72 -3.70
CA SER A 74 11.93 -8.30 -3.15
C SER A 74 12.00 -8.66 -1.66
N LEU A 75 12.96 -9.49 -1.28
CA LEU A 75 13.11 -9.90 0.11
C LEU A 75 13.34 -8.72 1.08
N PRO A 76 14.25 -7.74 0.81
CA PRO A 76 14.46 -6.61 1.72
C PRO A 76 13.21 -5.75 1.89
N LEU A 77 12.54 -5.41 0.79
CA LEU A 77 11.30 -4.62 0.82
C LEU A 77 10.15 -5.40 1.45
N GLY A 78 10.06 -6.70 1.16
CA GLY A 78 9.05 -7.59 1.75
C GLY A 78 9.17 -7.66 3.27
N ILE A 79 10.40 -7.76 3.81
CA ILE A 79 10.66 -7.70 5.27
C ILE A 79 10.18 -6.37 5.84
N GLY A 80 10.48 -5.25 5.19
CA GLY A 80 9.97 -3.94 5.61
C GLY A 80 8.44 -3.88 5.60
N MET A 81 7.80 -4.45 4.57
CA MET A 81 6.34 -4.53 4.50
C MET A 81 5.74 -5.44 5.57
N VAL A 82 6.40 -6.55 5.94
CA VAL A 82 5.99 -7.37 7.10
C VAL A 82 5.88 -6.50 8.35
N VAL A 83 6.94 -5.77 8.69
CA VAL A 83 6.97 -4.93 9.91
C VAL A 83 5.86 -3.88 9.86
N ILE A 84 5.73 -3.15 8.73
CA ILE A 84 4.73 -2.10 8.55
C ILE A 84 3.32 -2.68 8.67
N MET A 85 3.01 -3.78 7.98
CA MET A 85 1.66 -4.33 7.95
C MET A 85 1.24 -4.94 9.28
N PHE A 86 2.14 -5.61 10.00
CA PHE A 86 1.83 -6.11 11.34
C PHE A 86 1.63 -4.97 12.34
N ALA A 87 2.45 -3.92 12.31
CA ALA A 87 2.23 -2.72 13.11
C ALA A 87 0.89 -2.04 12.78
N THR A 88 0.54 -1.98 11.49
CA THR A 88 -0.74 -1.44 11.02
C THR A 88 -1.93 -2.27 11.50
N LEU A 89 -1.84 -3.61 11.45
CA LEU A 89 -2.87 -4.50 12.00
C LEU A 89 -3.04 -4.31 13.51
N ALA A 90 -1.95 -4.26 14.26
CA ALA A 90 -2.00 -4.04 15.71
C ALA A 90 -2.63 -2.69 16.06
N PHE A 91 -2.24 -1.63 15.35
CA PHE A 91 -2.83 -0.30 15.50
C PHE A 91 -4.33 -0.29 15.18
N THR A 92 -4.73 -1.00 14.11
CA THR A 92 -6.15 -1.11 13.71
C THR A 92 -6.95 -1.87 14.76
N GLY A 93 -6.38 -2.93 15.35
CA GLY A 93 -6.99 -3.65 16.46
C GLY A 93 -7.22 -2.76 17.69
N ALA A 94 -6.21 -1.99 18.10
CA ALA A 94 -6.33 -1.04 19.20
C ALA A 94 -7.39 0.04 18.95
N LEU A 95 -7.50 0.52 17.71
CA LEU A 95 -8.58 1.44 17.32
C LEU A 95 -9.95 0.77 17.37
N HIS A 96 -10.06 -0.47 16.92
CA HIS A 96 -11.30 -1.24 17.01
C HIS A 96 -11.75 -1.42 18.45
N ASP A 97 -10.84 -1.73 19.36
CA ASP A 97 -11.14 -1.89 20.78
C ASP A 97 -11.64 -0.58 21.43
N SER A 98 -11.15 0.57 20.92
CA SER A 98 -11.52 1.88 21.43
C SER A 98 -12.80 2.45 20.83
N LEU A 99 -13.02 2.27 19.52
CA LEU A 99 -14.08 2.91 18.73
C LEU A 99 -15.25 1.96 18.42
N GLY A 100 -15.05 0.66 18.60
CA GLY A 100 -15.96 -0.37 18.11
C GLY A 100 -15.98 -0.48 16.59
N SER A 101 -16.71 -1.47 16.08
CA SER A 101 -16.76 -1.75 14.63
C SER A 101 -17.32 -0.58 13.82
N GLN A 102 -18.38 0.08 14.31
CA GLN A 102 -18.98 1.20 13.60
C GLN A 102 -18.05 2.42 13.54
N GLY A 103 -17.40 2.76 14.67
CA GLY A 103 -16.44 3.87 14.71
C GLY A 103 -15.25 3.66 13.81
N LEU A 104 -14.67 2.44 13.82
CA LEU A 104 -13.56 2.08 12.95
C LEU A 104 -13.96 2.11 11.47
N LEU A 105 -15.17 1.62 11.13
CA LEU A 105 -15.69 1.68 9.75
C LEU A 105 -15.82 3.11 9.26
N LEU A 106 -16.44 4.00 10.06
CA LEU A 106 -16.63 5.40 9.68
C LEU A 106 -15.31 6.14 9.54
N LEU A 107 -14.36 5.90 10.47
CA LEU A 107 -13.02 6.48 10.40
C LEU A 107 -12.26 5.98 9.15
N GLY A 108 -12.28 4.66 8.90
CA GLY A 108 -11.66 4.05 7.72
C GLY A 108 -12.25 4.60 6.42
N ALA A 109 -13.59 4.66 6.32
CA ALA A 109 -14.27 5.19 5.14
C ALA A 109 -13.95 6.69 4.91
N GLY A 110 -13.92 7.49 5.98
CA GLY A 110 -13.54 8.91 5.88
C GLY A 110 -12.11 9.12 5.39
N VAL A 111 -11.15 8.38 5.96
CA VAL A 111 -9.75 8.43 5.52
C VAL A 111 -9.61 7.94 4.09
N PHE A 112 -10.32 6.89 3.70
CA PHE A 112 -10.34 6.36 2.34
C PHE A 112 -10.76 7.44 1.33
N VAL A 113 -11.89 8.10 1.57
CA VAL A 113 -12.40 9.16 0.68
C VAL A 113 -11.40 10.32 0.57
N LEU A 114 -10.86 10.79 1.70
CA LEU A 114 -9.91 11.89 1.70
C LEU A 114 -8.61 11.53 0.97
N ALA A 115 -8.08 10.34 1.20
CA ALA A 115 -6.89 9.87 0.53
C ALA A 115 -7.10 9.71 -0.99
N TRP A 116 -8.28 9.26 -1.41
CA TRP A 116 -8.66 9.18 -2.82
C TRP A 116 -8.77 10.57 -3.48
N ILE A 117 -9.35 11.55 -2.81
CA ILE A 117 -9.36 12.93 -3.30
C ILE A 117 -7.93 13.41 -3.56
N GLY A 118 -7.00 13.15 -2.62
CA GLY A 118 -5.58 13.47 -2.80
C GLY A 118 -4.95 12.75 -4.00
N GLN A 119 -5.28 11.47 -4.21
CA GLN A 119 -4.82 10.70 -5.38
C GLN A 119 -5.33 11.30 -6.69
N PHE A 120 -6.61 11.62 -6.78
CA PHE A 120 -7.18 12.23 -7.98
C PHE A 120 -6.57 13.59 -8.29
N ILE A 121 -6.31 14.42 -7.26
CA ILE A 121 -5.60 15.70 -7.44
C ILE A 121 -4.20 15.44 -8.00
N GLY A 122 -3.44 14.49 -7.43
CA GLY A 122 -2.11 14.14 -7.90
C GLY A 122 -2.10 13.70 -9.35
N HIS A 123 -2.99 12.79 -9.72
CA HIS A 123 -3.13 12.30 -11.09
C HIS A 123 -3.63 13.36 -12.08
N HIS A 124 -4.48 14.28 -11.62
CA HIS A 124 -4.89 15.43 -12.44
C HIS A 124 -3.69 16.35 -12.77
N ILE A 125 -2.84 16.62 -11.78
CA ILE A 125 -1.60 17.40 -11.96
C ILE A 125 -0.63 16.68 -12.91
N GLU A 126 -0.55 15.34 -12.84
CA GLU A 126 0.27 14.51 -13.75
C GLU A 126 -0.27 14.51 -15.19
N GLY A 127 -1.56 14.77 -15.40
CA GLY A 127 -2.23 14.62 -16.69
C GLY A 127 -2.50 13.16 -17.08
N LYS A 128 -2.41 12.23 -16.15
CA LYS A 128 -2.65 10.79 -16.34
C LYS A 128 -3.74 10.26 -15.43
N ARG A 129 -4.45 9.22 -15.87
CA ARG A 129 -5.42 8.51 -15.03
C ARG A 129 -4.69 7.58 -14.05
N PRO A 130 -5.27 7.33 -12.85
CA PRO A 130 -4.73 6.35 -11.91
C PRO A 130 -4.67 4.94 -12.54
N SER A 131 -3.48 4.35 -12.58
CA SER A 131 -3.26 3.05 -13.26
C SER A 131 -3.93 1.87 -12.56
N PHE A 132 -4.17 1.96 -11.24
CA PHE A 132 -4.77 0.86 -10.48
C PHE A 132 -6.22 0.53 -10.86
N PHE A 133 -6.94 1.42 -11.54
CA PHE A 133 -8.24 1.11 -12.12
C PHE A 133 -8.14 0.13 -13.30
N THR A 134 -6.99 0.06 -13.94
CA THR A 134 -6.72 -0.80 -15.08
C THR A 134 -5.93 -2.05 -14.72
N ASP A 135 -5.22 -2.01 -13.59
CA ASP A 135 -4.34 -3.10 -13.17
C ASP A 135 -4.28 -3.24 -11.63
N LEU A 136 -4.85 -4.32 -11.11
CA LEU A 136 -4.83 -4.65 -9.69
C LEU A 136 -3.40 -4.81 -9.14
N VAL A 137 -2.44 -5.17 -9.99
CA VAL A 137 -1.03 -5.28 -9.59
C VAL A 137 -0.46 -3.94 -9.16
N TYR A 138 -0.86 -2.84 -9.80
CA TYR A 138 -0.41 -1.50 -9.39
C TYR A 138 -0.91 -1.10 -7.99
N LEU A 139 -2.05 -1.63 -7.55
CA LEU A 139 -2.50 -1.47 -6.16
C LEU A 139 -1.52 -2.12 -5.17
N MET A 140 -0.90 -3.24 -5.56
CA MET A 140 0.10 -3.93 -4.75
C MET A 140 1.50 -3.30 -4.87
N ILE A 141 1.82 -2.69 -6.02
CA ILE A 141 3.12 -2.05 -6.26
C ILE A 141 3.24 -0.70 -5.55
N GLY A 142 2.17 0.10 -5.48
CA GLY A 142 2.18 1.42 -4.85
C GLY A 142 2.78 1.44 -3.44
N PRO A 143 2.32 0.63 -2.50
CA PRO A 143 2.85 0.59 -1.13
C PRO A 143 4.35 0.27 -1.07
N VAL A 144 4.79 -0.74 -1.81
CA VAL A 144 6.20 -1.13 -1.82
C VAL A 144 7.09 -0.12 -2.57
N TRP A 145 6.54 0.59 -3.55
CA TRP A 145 7.26 1.69 -4.22
C TRP A 145 7.46 2.89 -3.27
N VAL A 146 6.46 3.24 -2.46
CA VAL A 146 6.60 4.25 -1.41
C VAL A 146 7.69 3.86 -0.41
N LEU A 147 7.68 2.61 0.06
CA LEU A 147 8.74 2.09 0.92
C LEU A 147 10.11 2.10 0.24
N GLY A 148 10.17 1.73 -1.03
CA GLY A 148 11.39 1.76 -1.85
C GLY A 148 12.01 3.15 -1.97
N LYS A 149 11.19 4.21 -1.98
CA LYS A 149 11.70 5.60 -1.91
C LYS A 149 12.40 5.88 -0.58
N ALA A 150 11.82 5.42 0.54
CA ALA A 150 12.45 5.55 1.85
C ALA A 150 13.76 4.76 1.92
N TYR A 151 13.77 3.52 1.43
CA TYR A 151 14.96 2.67 1.38
C TYR A 151 16.09 3.31 0.57
N ARG A 152 15.79 3.86 -0.61
CA ARG A 152 16.78 4.57 -1.43
C ARG A 152 17.35 5.81 -0.73
N ARG A 153 16.52 6.58 0.00
CA ARG A 153 16.99 7.73 0.78
C ARG A 153 17.90 7.34 1.94
N LEU A 154 17.69 6.15 2.51
CA LEU A 154 18.48 5.59 3.62
C LEU A 154 19.64 4.71 3.13
N ALA A 155 19.87 4.63 1.81
CA ALA A 155 20.86 3.76 1.17
C ALA A 155 20.72 2.27 1.57
N LEU A 156 19.47 1.82 1.82
CA LEU A 156 19.15 0.43 2.13
C LEU A 156 18.95 -0.38 0.83
N PRO A 157 19.23 -1.70 0.85
CA PRO A 157 19.00 -2.57 -0.29
C PRO A 157 17.50 -2.67 -0.63
N ILE A 158 17.19 -2.77 -1.93
CA ILE A 158 15.82 -2.94 -2.45
C ILE A 158 15.71 -4.24 -3.25
#